data_66de15523c5fc017494cdaa972c67540
#
_entry.id   66de15523c5fc017494cdaa972c67540
#
_cell.length_a   1.000
_cell.length_b   1.000
_cell.length_c   1.000
_cell.angle_alpha   90.00
_cell.angle_beta   90.00
_cell.angle_gamma   90.00
#
_symmetry.space_group_name_H-M   'P 1'
#
loop_
_entity.id
_entity.type
_entity.pdbx_description
1 polymer ?
#
loop_
_entity_poly.entity_id
_entity_poly.type
_entity_poly.pdbx_seq_one_letter_code
_entity_poly.pdbx_strand_id
1 'polypeptide(L)'
;MIIIINGSLGVGKSSVAEQLHYKFDKSIHLDGDCIGDVQPFKIYDQVPLNHLYRTMELLIGFHQKNGYYNFVINYVFESPESLHEFLELLRPLDPSIHCYWLTCDEEEQAKRIRNRKREDLQWELGRFLELRRIQKDASQNGSIGKEVDTTRMTAEEAAQTIWNDIFPPQTA
;
A
#
# COMPACT_ATOMS: atom_id res chain seq x y z
N MET A 1 0.50 -15.41 -3.95
CA MET A 1 1.42 -14.24 -3.86
C MET A 1 0.68 -13.04 -3.32
N ILE A 2 1.32 -12.28 -2.46
CA ILE A 2 0.77 -11.04 -1.89
C ILE A 2 1.71 -9.89 -2.25
N ILE A 3 1.18 -8.80 -2.82
CA ILE A 3 1.92 -7.58 -3.12
C ILE A 3 1.35 -6.46 -2.25
N ILE A 4 2.18 -5.82 -1.44
CA ILE A 4 1.81 -4.73 -0.55
C ILE A 4 2.37 -3.42 -1.10
N ILE A 5 1.51 -2.44 -1.30
CA ILE A 5 1.85 -1.09 -1.76
C ILE A 5 1.67 -0.12 -0.59
N ASN A 6 2.78 0.28 -0.01
CA ASN A 6 2.88 1.27 1.06
C ASN A 6 3.21 2.66 0.51
N GLY A 7 2.98 3.69 1.28
CA GLY A 7 3.33 5.08 0.97
C GLY A 7 2.37 6.09 1.60
N SER A 8 2.78 7.34 1.67
CA SER A 8 1.97 8.41 2.26
C SER A 8 0.78 8.81 1.37
N LEU A 9 0.00 9.80 1.81
CA LEU A 9 -1.12 10.33 1.01
C LEU A 9 -0.58 10.97 -0.30
N GLY A 10 -1.27 10.76 -1.41
CA GLY A 10 -0.95 11.42 -2.69
C GLY A 10 0.13 10.76 -3.54
N VAL A 11 0.86 9.75 -3.06
CA VAL A 11 1.91 9.08 -3.85
C VAL A 11 1.39 8.17 -4.97
N GLY A 12 0.09 7.83 -4.97
CA GLY A 12 -0.53 7.03 -6.02
C GLY A 12 -0.80 5.57 -5.67
N LYS A 13 -0.75 5.17 -4.37
CA LYS A 13 -0.94 3.77 -3.94
C LYS A 13 -2.11 3.04 -4.59
N SER A 14 -3.34 3.58 -4.42
CA SER A 14 -4.55 2.92 -4.93
C SER A 14 -4.53 2.79 -6.45
N SER A 15 -4.04 3.82 -7.17
CA SER A 15 -3.94 3.76 -8.64
C SER A 15 -2.90 2.74 -9.11
N VAL A 16 -1.74 2.66 -8.45
CA VAL A 16 -0.69 1.67 -8.77
C VAL A 16 -1.18 0.26 -8.44
N ALA A 17 -1.84 0.08 -7.29
CA ALA A 17 -2.41 -1.20 -6.88
C ALA A 17 -3.49 -1.69 -7.87
N GLU A 18 -4.35 -0.80 -8.35
CA GLU A 18 -5.33 -1.10 -9.39
C GLU A 18 -4.67 -1.54 -10.69
N GLN A 19 -3.64 -0.83 -11.17
CA GLN A 19 -2.91 -1.21 -12.37
C GLN A 19 -2.18 -2.55 -12.21
N LEU A 20 -1.61 -2.84 -11.05
CA LEU A 20 -1.02 -4.15 -10.74
C LEU A 20 -2.06 -5.27 -10.72
N HIS A 21 -3.21 -5.01 -10.10
CA HIS A 21 -4.31 -5.96 -10.04
C HIS A 21 -4.74 -6.44 -11.44
N TYR A 22 -4.83 -5.52 -12.41
CA TYR A 22 -5.22 -5.86 -13.79
C TYR A 22 -4.13 -6.59 -14.60
N LYS A 23 -2.90 -6.70 -14.11
CA LYS A 23 -1.84 -7.49 -14.77
C LYS A 23 -1.97 -9.00 -14.53
N PHE A 24 -2.76 -9.41 -13.55
CA PHE A 24 -3.03 -10.81 -13.27
C PHE A 24 -4.32 -11.25 -13.96
N ASP A 25 -4.34 -12.46 -14.49
CA ASP A 25 -5.57 -13.08 -15.00
C ASP A 25 -6.62 -13.24 -13.89
N LYS A 26 -6.16 -13.46 -12.65
CA LYS A 26 -6.99 -13.67 -11.48
C LYS A 26 -6.32 -13.14 -10.22
N SER A 27 -6.88 -12.10 -9.64
CA SER A 27 -6.38 -11.48 -8.41
C SER A 27 -7.50 -10.78 -7.62
N ILE A 28 -7.18 -10.39 -6.39
CA ILE A 28 -8.02 -9.56 -5.52
C ILE A 28 -7.24 -8.30 -5.15
N HIS A 29 -7.89 -7.14 -5.28
CA HIS A 29 -7.38 -5.87 -4.79
C HIS A 29 -8.07 -5.53 -3.47
N LEU A 30 -7.27 -5.25 -2.42
CA LEU A 30 -7.74 -4.85 -1.09
C LEU A 30 -7.19 -3.47 -0.76
N ASP A 31 -8.07 -2.46 -0.75
CA ASP A 31 -7.73 -1.11 -0.29
C ASP A 31 -8.04 -0.99 1.21
N GLY A 32 -6.99 -0.76 2.02
CA GLY A 32 -7.11 -0.69 3.46
C GLY A 32 -7.98 0.46 3.96
N ASP A 33 -7.99 1.58 3.23
CA ASP A 33 -8.84 2.72 3.58
C ASP A 33 -10.34 2.40 3.38
N CYS A 34 -10.67 1.50 2.44
CA CYS A 34 -12.05 1.07 2.19
C CYS A 34 -12.50 -0.07 3.13
N ILE A 35 -11.60 -0.97 3.51
CA ILE A 35 -11.92 -2.13 4.36
C ILE A 35 -12.02 -1.74 5.82
N GLY A 36 -11.23 -0.77 6.25
CA GLY A 36 -11.03 -0.40 7.64
C GLY A 36 -11.84 0.82 8.11
N ASP A 37 -12.90 1.22 7.38
CA ASP A 37 -13.73 2.35 7.80
C ASP A 37 -14.52 2.00 9.07
N VAL A 38 -14.07 2.52 10.21
CA VAL A 38 -14.65 2.28 11.53
C VAL A 38 -15.00 3.60 12.23
N GLN A 39 -16.10 3.61 12.97
CA GLN A 39 -16.58 4.76 13.71
C GLN A 39 -16.72 4.44 15.22
N PRO A 40 -16.16 5.25 16.15
CA PRO A 40 -15.33 6.42 15.89
C PRO A 40 -13.90 6.06 15.44
N PHE A 41 -13.39 6.78 14.45
CA PHE A 41 -12.00 6.66 14.01
C PHE A 41 -11.10 7.62 14.82
N LYS A 42 -10.00 7.10 15.32
CA LYS A 42 -8.94 7.89 15.96
C LYS A 42 -7.59 7.48 15.38
N ILE A 43 -6.82 8.46 14.93
CA ILE A 43 -5.44 8.25 14.49
C ILE A 43 -4.65 7.60 15.65
N TYR A 44 -3.82 6.61 15.34
CA TYR A 44 -2.99 5.85 16.30
C TYR A 44 -3.77 4.95 17.28
N ASP A 45 -5.08 4.74 17.09
CA ASP A 45 -5.82 3.76 17.88
C ASP A 45 -5.52 2.34 17.37
N GLN A 46 -4.95 1.50 18.24
CA GLN A 46 -4.56 0.13 17.91
C GLN A 46 -5.77 -0.79 17.67
N VAL A 47 -6.93 -0.49 18.25
CA VAL A 47 -8.11 -1.35 18.11
C VAL A 47 -8.63 -1.35 16.66
N PRO A 48 -8.87 -0.20 15.99
CA PRO A 48 -9.21 -0.16 14.58
C PRO A 48 -8.14 -0.78 13.67
N LEU A 49 -6.85 -0.55 13.97
CA LEU A 49 -5.75 -1.10 13.19
C LEU A 49 -5.73 -2.64 13.24
N ASN A 50 -5.89 -3.21 14.43
CA ASN A 50 -5.98 -4.66 14.60
C ASN A 50 -7.20 -5.24 13.88
N HIS A 51 -8.35 -4.56 13.92
CA HIS A 51 -9.54 -4.97 13.16
C HIS A 51 -9.27 -4.98 11.66
N LEU A 52 -8.63 -3.95 11.13
CA LEU A 52 -8.26 -3.87 9.71
C LEU A 52 -7.36 -5.05 9.31
N TYR A 53 -6.28 -5.29 10.05
CA TYR A 53 -5.33 -6.36 9.73
C TYR A 53 -5.99 -7.73 9.77
N ARG A 54 -6.80 -8.02 10.79
CA ARG A 54 -7.54 -9.26 10.89
C ARG A 54 -8.61 -9.41 9.82
N THR A 55 -9.27 -8.32 9.44
CA THR A 55 -10.25 -8.34 8.34
C THR A 55 -9.56 -8.67 7.01
N MET A 56 -8.41 -8.09 6.72
CA MET A 56 -7.63 -8.43 5.51
C MET A 56 -7.18 -9.89 5.52
N GLU A 57 -6.67 -10.39 6.64
CA GLU A 57 -6.30 -11.81 6.82
C GLU A 57 -7.49 -12.74 6.50
N LEU A 58 -8.66 -12.45 7.06
CA LEU A 58 -9.88 -13.22 6.83
C LEU A 58 -10.32 -13.18 5.36
N LEU A 59 -10.29 -12.00 4.73
CA LEU A 59 -10.65 -11.84 3.32
C LEU A 59 -9.70 -12.62 2.41
N ILE A 60 -8.40 -12.57 2.65
CA ILE A 60 -7.40 -13.34 1.90
C ILE A 60 -7.70 -14.83 2.02
N GLY A 61 -7.85 -15.34 3.25
CA GLY A 61 -8.16 -16.75 3.49
C GLY A 61 -9.49 -17.20 2.88
N PHE A 62 -10.51 -16.33 2.87
CA PHE A 62 -11.77 -16.58 2.19
C PHE A 62 -11.59 -16.68 0.67
N HIS A 63 -10.89 -15.73 0.07
CA HIS A 63 -10.67 -15.72 -1.38
C HIS A 63 -9.79 -16.88 -1.85
N GLN A 64 -8.78 -17.29 -1.06
CA GLN A 64 -7.97 -18.47 -1.36
C GLN A 64 -8.81 -19.73 -1.45
N LYS A 65 -9.76 -19.93 -0.54
CA LYS A 65 -10.72 -21.05 -0.58
C LYS A 65 -11.61 -21.03 -1.84
N ASN A 66 -11.75 -19.87 -2.48
CA ASN A 66 -12.49 -19.65 -3.72
C ASN A 66 -11.58 -19.59 -4.97
N GLY A 67 -10.32 -20.00 -4.83
CA GLY A 67 -9.38 -20.14 -5.95
C GLY A 67 -8.74 -18.83 -6.43
N TYR A 68 -8.61 -17.82 -5.56
CA TYR A 68 -7.82 -16.61 -5.79
C TYR A 68 -6.52 -16.70 -4.99
N TYR A 69 -5.38 -16.56 -5.64
CA TYR A 69 -4.07 -16.71 -5.01
C TYR A 69 -3.14 -15.51 -5.21
N ASN A 70 -3.58 -14.48 -5.95
CA ASN A 70 -2.84 -13.24 -6.11
C ASN A 70 -3.61 -12.10 -5.47
N PHE A 71 -2.93 -11.37 -4.58
CA PHE A 71 -3.52 -10.26 -3.81
C PHE A 71 -2.66 -9.02 -3.98
N VAL A 72 -3.30 -7.89 -4.28
CA VAL A 72 -2.66 -6.59 -4.25
C VAL A 72 -3.31 -5.77 -3.14
N ILE A 73 -2.54 -5.35 -2.17
CA ILE A 73 -3.00 -4.63 -0.98
C ILE A 73 -2.37 -3.24 -0.99
N ASN A 74 -3.15 -2.19 -0.81
CA ASN A 74 -2.60 -0.86 -0.55
C ASN A 74 -3.06 -0.33 0.81
N TYR A 75 -2.11 0.20 1.56
CA TYR A 75 -2.34 0.82 2.86
C TYR A 75 -1.18 1.73 3.25
N VAL A 76 -1.33 2.50 4.35
CA VAL A 76 -0.27 3.34 4.92
C VAL A 76 0.31 2.64 6.14
N PHE A 77 1.52 2.09 6.00
CA PHE A 77 2.29 1.61 7.15
C PHE A 77 3.27 2.71 7.56
N GLU A 78 3.15 3.17 8.80
CA GLU A 78 3.89 4.32 9.30
C GLU A 78 5.24 3.90 9.91
N SER A 79 5.38 2.65 10.33
CA SER A 79 6.61 2.15 10.94
C SER A 79 6.98 0.74 10.44
N PRO A 80 8.25 0.33 10.55
CA PRO A 80 8.66 -1.04 10.27
C PRO A 80 7.92 -2.06 11.13
N GLU A 81 7.62 -1.72 12.40
CA GLU A 81 6.91 -2.59 13.34
C GLU A 81 5.48 -2.86 12.87
N SER A 82 4.74 -1.82 12.46
CA SER A 82 3.36 -1.96 11.98
C SER A 82 3.29 -2.80 10.70
N LEU A 83 4.25 -2.62 9.78
CA LEU A 83 4.36 -3.47 8.60
C LEU A 83 4.73 -4.91 9.00
N HIS A 84 5.69 -5.09 9.91
CA HIS A 84 6.11 -6.42 10.37
C HIS A 84 4.95 -7.20 11.01
N GLU A 85 4.18 -6.57 11.91
CA GLU A 85 2.99 -7.17 12.51
C GLU A 85 2.01 -7.68 11.45
N PHE A 86 1.75 -6.87 10.43
CA PHE A 86 0.88 -7.26 9.33
C PHE A 86 1.47 -8.42 8.51
N LEU A 87 2.76 -8.39 8.21
CA LEU A 87 3.45 -9.48 7.50
C LEU A 87 3.37 -10.80 8.25
N GLU A 88 3.55 -10.79 9.59
CA GLU A 88 3.46 -12.00 10.41
C GLU A 88 2.06 -12.65 10.35
N LEU A 89 0.99 -11.86 10.21
CA LEU A 89 -0.36 -12.37 9.99
C LEU A 89 -0.54 -13.02 8.61
N LEU A 90 0.15 -12.50 7.60
CA LEU A 90 -0.03 -12.95 6.22
C LEU A 90 0.87 -14.13 5.83
N ARG A 91 2.05 -14.28 6.46
CA ARG A 91 3.00 -15.36 6.16
C ARG A 91 2.42 -16.79 6.21
N PRO A 92 1.51 -17.13 7.15
CA PRO A 92 0.85 -18.44 7.13
C PRO A 92 -0.07 -18.66 5.92
N LEU A 93 -0.57 -17.58 5.31
CA LEU A 93 -1.45 -17.64 4.15
C LEU A 93 -0.68 -17.75 2.84
N ASP A 94 0.44 -17.03 2.72
CA ASP A 94 1.31 -17.08 1.56
C ASP A 94 2.74 -16.64 1.93
N PRO A 95 3.77 -17.46 1.70
CA PRO A 95 5.17 -17.08 1.96
C PRO A 95 5.73 -16.08 0.92
N SER A 96 5.09 -15.97 -0.26
CA SER A 96 5.51 -15.06 -1.33
C SER A 96 4.89 -13.68 -1.13
N ILE A 97 5.52 -12.85 -0.29
CA ILE A 97 5.07 -11.50 0.01
C ILE A 97 6.10 -10.48 -0.49
N HIS A 98 5.65 -9.54 -1.29
CA HIS A 98 6.46 -8.44 -1.85
C HIS A 98 5.93 -7.10 -1.34
N CYS A 99 6.80 -6.30 -0.72
CA CYS A 99 6.44 -4.99 -0.18
C CYS A 99 7.14 -3.89 -0.94
N TYR A 100 6.37 -2.90 -1.43
CA TYR A 100 6.88 -1.71 -2.10
C TYR A 100 6.44 -0.46 -1.35
N TRP A 101 7.36 0.48 -1.22
CA TRP A 101 7.13 1.78 -0.62
C TRP A 101 7.19 2.84 -1.72
N LEU A 102 6.04 3.42 -2.05
CA LEU A 102 5.95 4.49 -3.04
C LEU A 102 6.37 5.82 -2.42
N THR A 103 7.28 6.50 -3.10
CA THR A 103 7.70 7.86 -2.80
C THR A 103 7.34 8.81 -3.94
N CYS A 104 7.38 10.11 -3.67
CA CYS A 104 7.13 11.15 -4.65
C CYS A 104 7.73 12.47 -4.16
N ASP A 105 8.17 13.36 -5.04
CA ASP A 105 8.55 14.73 -4.66
C ASP A 105 7.41 15.44 -3.96
N GLU A 106 7.76 16.30 -2.99
CA GLU A 106 6.77 16.98 -2.14
C GLU A 106 5.83 17.87 -2.95
N GLU A 107 6.37 18.64 -3.91
CA GLU A 107 5.57 19.53 -4.77
C GLU A 107 4.58 18.74 -5.64
N GLU A 108 5.05 17.67 -6.28
CA GLU A 108 4.20 16.84 -7.11
C GLU A 108 3.15 16.10 -6.26
N GLN A 109 3.52 15.63 -5.08
CA GLN A 109 2.60 14.99 -4.15
C GLN A 109 1.51 15.95 -3.68
N ALA A 110 1.87 17.16 -3.27
CA ALA A 110 0.91 18.22 -2.88
C ALA A 110 -0.03 18.59 -4.04
N LYS A 111 0.48 18.66 -5.26
CA LYS A 111 -0.31 18.89 -6.48
C LYS A 111 -1.32 17.76 -6.72
N ARG A 112 -0.89 16.51 -6.59
CA ARG A 112 -1.77 15.33 -6.72
C ARG A 112 -2.89 15.35 -5.68
N ILE A 113 -2.58 15.71 -4.42
CA ILE A 113 -3.57 15.83 -3.35
C ILE A 113 -4.60 16.93 -3.69
N ARG A 114 -4.15 18.13 -4.09
CA ARG A 114 -5.05 19.23 -4.49
C ARG A 114 -5.97 18.86 -5.65
N ASN A 115 -5.48 18.08 -6.60
CA ASN A 115 -6.26 17.67 -7.79
C ASN A 115 -7.37 16.65 -7.47
N ARG A 116 -7.34 15.99 -6.30
CA ARG A 116 -8.38 15.02 -5.88
C ARG A 116 -9.72 15.66 -5.55
N LYS A 117 -9.75 16.98 -5.28
CA LYS A 117 -10.96 17.77 -4.94
C LYS A 117 -11.78 17.16 -3.79
N ARG A 118 -11.10 16.61 -2.77
CA ARG A 118 -11.75 16.11 -1.56
C ARG A 118 -12.11 17.26 -0.62
N GLU A 119 -13.11 17.06 0.25
CA GLU A 119 -13.61 18.09 1.16
C GLU A 119 -12.57 18.51 2.22
N ASP A 120 -11.76 17.57 2.71
CA ASP A 120 -10.79 17.80 3.78
C ASP A 120 -9.36 18.10 3.31
N LEU A 121 -9.23 18.94 2.26
CA LEU A 121 -7.93 19.25 1.65
C LEU A 121 -6.87 19.74 2.65
N GLN A 122 -7.25 20.58 3.62
CA GLN A 122 -6.29 21.12 4.61
C GLN A 122 -5.76 20.02 5.54
N TRP A 123 -6.61 19.11 5.96
CA TRP A 123 -6.21 17.96 6.74
C TRP A 123 -5.28 17.05 5.92
N GLU A 124 -5.66 16.72 4.67
CA GLU A 124 -4.83 15.89 3.79
C GLU A 124 -3.43 16.50 3.57
N LEU A 125 -3.34 17.82 3.36
CA LEU A 125 -2.06 18.53 3.19
C LEU A 125 -1.22 18.56 4.47
N GLY A 126 -1.80 18.66 5.64
CA GLY A 126 -1.09 18.52 6.92
C GLY A 126 -0.60 17.07 7.13
N ARG A 127 -1.51 16.11 6.91
CA ARG A 127 -1.23 14.70 7.16
C ARG A 127 -0.18 14.12 6.22
N PHE A 128 -0.14 14.50 4.93
CA PHE A 128 0.89 13.97 4.04
C PHE A 128 2.29 14.43 4.43
N LEU A 129 2.47 15.68 4.89
CA LEU A 129 3.77 16.17 5.37
C LEU A 129 4.25 15.41 6.61
N GLU A 130 3.33 15.15 7.55
CA GLU A 130 3.60 14.32 8.72
C GLU A 130 4.03 12.91 8.33
N LEU A 131 3.24 12.24 7.47
CA LEU A 131 3.53 10.89 7.01
C LEU A 131 4.84 10.78 6.22
N ARG A 132 5.17 11.77 5.38
CA ARG A 132 6.46 11.81 4.68
C ARG A 132 7.62 11.76 5.66
N ARG A 133 7.56 12.60 6.72
CA ARG A 133 8.60 12.64 7.75
C ARG A 133 8.68 11.30 8.47
N ILE A 134 7.55 10.77 8.96
CA ILE A 134 7.47 9.50 9.68
C ILE A 134 8.05 8.36 8.83
N GLN A 135 7.60 8.22 7.58
CA GLN A 135 8.07 7.14 6.72
C GLN A 135 9.53 7.31 6.28
N LYS A 136 10.03 8.53 6.12
CA LYS A 136 11.44 8.78 5.86
C LYS A 136 12.31 8.35 7.05
N ASP A 137 11.90 8.70 8.26
CA ASP A 137 12.60 8.28 9.48
C ASP A 137 12.51 6.76 9.66
N ALA A 138 11.34 6.17 9.41
CA ALA A 138 11.11 4.73 9.46
C ALA A 138 12.02 3.97 8.48
N SER A 139 12.17 4.46 7.25
CA SER A 139 13.01 3.82 6.23
C SER A 139 14.51 3.78 6.59
N GLN A 140 14.95 4.69 7.46
CA GLN A 140 16.32 4.69 7.99
C GLN A 140 16.53 3.69 9.13
N ASN A 141 15.46 3.34 9.84
CA ASN A 141 15.49 2.47 11.03
C ASN A 141 15.06 1.02 10.74
N GLY A 142 14.51 0.77 9.56
CA GLY A 142 14.06 -0.56 9.15
C GLY A 142 13.37 -0.54 7.79
N SER A 143 12.92 -1.69 7.32
CA SER A 143 12.25 -1.79 6.03
C SER A 143 10.76 -1.49 6.15
N ILE A 144 10.27 -0.56 5.32
CA ILE A 144 8.85 -0.29 5.09
C ILE A 144 8.43 -0.63 3.65
N GLY A 145 9.26 -1.40 2.95
CA GLY A 145 9.11 -1.83 1.57
C GLY A 145 10.27 -1.39 0.67
N LYS A 146 10.39 -2.00 -0.50
CA LYS A 146 11.34 -1.59 -1.53
C LYS A 146 10.87 -0.26 -2.13
N GLU A 147 11.73 0.75 -2.15
CA GLU A 147 11.38 2.08 -2.62
C GLU A 147 11.12 2.12 -4.14
N VAL A 148 10.05 2.82 -4.52
CA VAL A 148 9.71 3.16 -5.91
C VAL A 148 9.32 4.63 -5.96
N ASP A 149 10.18 5.46 -6.55
CA ASP A 149 9.90 6.89 -6.78
C ASP A 149 8.93 7.07 -7.95
N THR A 150 7.74 7.58 -7.64
CA THR A 150 6.65 7.80 -8.60
C THR A 150 6.58 9.24 -9.11
N THR A 151 7.53 10.11 -8.80
CA THR A 151 7.51 11.56 -9.10
C THR A 151 7.21 11.83 -10.57
N ARG A 152 7.86 11.09 -11.46
CA ARG A 152 7.76 11.25 -12.92
C ARG A 152 7.07 10.07 -13.62
N MET A 153 6.42 9.20 -12.85
CA MET A 153 5.74 8.01 -13.38
C MET A 153 4.24 8.19 -13.36
N THR A 154 3.60 7.66 -14.40
CA THR A 154 2.19 7.32 -14.35
C THR A 154 1.96 6.12 -13.43
N ALA A 155 0.73 5.85 -13.04
CA ALA A 155 0.40 4.67 -12.24
C ALA A 155 0.74 3.37 -12.99
N GLU A 156 0.55 3.36 -14.31
CA GLU A 156 0.88 2.22 -15.16
C GLU A 156 2.39 1.94 -15.21
N GLU A 157 3.22 2.99 -15.39
CA GLU A 157 4.68 2.87 -15.39
C GLU A 157 5.22 2.38 -14.05
N ALA A 158 4.69 2.90 -12.93
CA ALA A 158 5.05 2.43 -11.60
C ALA A 158 4.64 0.96 -11.38
N ALA A 159 3.43 0.58 -11.79
CA ALA A 159 2.97 -0.81 -11.74
C ALA A 159 3.83 -1.72 -12.63
N GLN A 160 4.24 -1.25 -13.82
CA GLN A 160 5.12 -2.03 -14.70
C GLN A 160 6.53 -2.21 -14.08
N THR A 161 7.04 -1.18 -13.41
CA THR A 161 8.33 -1.25 -12.68
C THR A 161 8.27 -2.33 -11.59
N ILE A 162 7.21 -2.33 -10.79
CA ILE A 162 6.99 -3.33 -9.74
C ILE A 162 6.81 -4.73 -10.36
N TRP A 163 6.02 -4.82 -11.42
CA TRP A 163 5.80 -6.09 -12.13
C TRP A 163 7.11 -6.70 -12.63
N ASN A 164 7.95 -5.91 -13.29
CA ASN A 164 9.24 -6.37 -13.82
C ASN A 164 10.23 -6.76 -12.72
N ASP A 165 10.10 -6.17 -11.54
CA ASP A 165 10.92 -6.54 -10.37
C ASP A 165 10.52 -7.90 -9.81
N ILE A 166 9.22 -8.21 -9.79
CA ILE A 166 8.70 -9.51 -9.33
C ILE A 166 8.88 -10.58 -10.43
N PHE A 167 8.63 -10.21 -11.68
CA PHE A 167 8.67 -11.08 -12.85
C PHE A 167 9.67 -10.52 -13.87
N PRO A 168 10.98 -10.67 -13.65
CA PRO A 168 11.97 -10.13 -14.58
C PRO A 168 11.77 -10.72 -15.97
N PRO A 169 11.85 -9.89 -17.04
CA PRO A 169 11.79 -10.39 -18.40
C PRO A 169 12.91 -11.41 -18.61
N GLN A 170 12.57 -12.55 -19.23
CA GLN A 170 13.56 -13.55 -19.58
C GLN A 170 14.53 -12.88 -20.58
N THR A 171 15.78 -12.72 -20.18
CA THR A 171 16.85 -12.34 -21.10
C THR A 171 17.02 -13.47 -22.10
N ALA A 172 16.66 -13.17 -23.35
CA ALA A 172 16.85 -14.09 -24.47
C ALA A 172 18.35 -14.33 -24.75
#